data_4c7a3f63bf7498d4fc7a7ca188583214
#
_entry.id   4c7a3f63bf7498d4fc7a7ca188583214
#
_cell.length_a   1.000
_cell.length_b   1.000
_cell.length_c   1.000
_cell.angle_alpha   90.00
_cell.angle_beta   90.00
_cell.angle_gamma   90.00
#
_symmetry.space_group_name_H-M   'P 1'
#
loop_
_entity.id
_entity.type
_entity.pdbx_description
1 polymer ?
#
loop_
_entity_poly.entity_id
_entity_poly.type
_entity_poly.pdbx_seq_one_letter_code
_entity_poly.pdbx_strand_id
1 'polypeptide(L)'
;MGARVAEAGATTDTTAVVADSSGEAVAEGLAPVDVMQVSGLFDEVTVQSVIDAIDRAADRGSQAIILQLSSGGAVVDAARMTELLEYVADAPIAVGVWAGPSKDTTVYGGPAQLFAVADASAMVAGSRLGHTGDALVPAAELLAAEVRDRSVSFADARRLGLLALSTSDEGVPTVRSMVLAMDGLVLDDGTVLDTVAQQLADDGTTQNVSTLVRFNGLGLAEEMFHTVASPEIAYLFFVIGACLLIFEFFTAGVGVAGIVGAVLLVLGCYGLEALPFRTAALVMLVLSFVAFSIDVQVGIPRFWTSAGMVLFTLASWFMFPSLPGHDLRIGWITLATGIIGVALTFVVGMPSMVRTRFATPTIGREWMIGSEGAAIGAIDPEGVAQVGESKWRARTNRATPIAAGDALRVIAIDGVTLEVEPLEGAARDYRERRSSSESEATDAETPSAG
;
A
#
# COMPACT_ATOMS: atom_id res chain seq x y z
N MET A 1 -34.49 81.69 18.80
CA MET A 1 -34.46 81.28 17.39
C MET A 1 -33.11 80.58 17.21
N GLY A 2 -33.11 79.26 17.49
CA GLY A 2 -31.89 78.47 17.52
C GLY A 2 -31.83 77.51 16.33
N ALA A 3 -30.80 77.61 15.56
CA ALA A 3 -30.51 76.67 14.46
C ALA A 3 -29.81 75.42 15.01
N ARG A 4 -30.43 74.28 14.80
CA ARG A 4 -29.80 72.97 15.01
C ARG A 4 -28.94 72.60 13.81
N VAL A 5 -27.66 72.37 14.07
CA VAL A 5 -26.76 71.73 13.12
C VAL A 5 -26.95 70.23 13.27
N ALA A 6 -27.30 69.53 12.18
CA ALA A 6 -27.34 68.11 12.11
C ALA A 6 -25.91 67.58 11.89
N GLU A 7 -25.40 66.83 12.89
CA GLU A 7 -24.22 65.97 12.74
C GLU A 7 -24.59 64.74 11.90
N ALA A 8 -23.98 64.61 10.74
CA ALA A 8 -24.00 63.39 9.97
C ALA A 8 -22.96 62.47 10.61
N GLY A 9 -23.43 61.46 11.34
CA GLY A 9 -22.60 60.35 11.85
C GLY A 9 -22.18 59.49 10.67
N ALA A 10 -20.90 59.54 10.33
CA ALA A 10 -20.26 58.53 9.53
C ALA A 10 -20.12 57.26 10.36
N THR A 11 -20.90 56.25 10.09
CA THR A 11 -20.68 54.91 10.59
C THR A 11 -19.50 54.35 9.81
N THR A 12 -18.31 54.42 10.40
CA THR A 12 -17.17 53.60 10.01
C THR A 12 -17.54 52.16 10.46
N ASP A 13 -17.91 51.36 9.49
CA ASP A 13 -18.08 49.92 9.66
C ASP A 13 -16.67 49.34 9.92
N THR A 14 -16.29 49.20 11.18
CA THR A 14 -15.01 48.60 11.57
C THR A 14 -15.23 47.09 11.53
N THR A 15 -14.83 46.49 10.40
CA THR A 15 -14.80 45.03 10.26
C THR A 15 -13.84 44.46 11.33
N ALA A 16 -14.35 43.70 12.25
CA ALA A 16 -13.57 43.12 13.33
C ALA A 16 -12.66 42.01 12.77
N VAL A 17 -11.45 41.89 13.30
CA VAL A 17 -10.47 40.88 12.87
C VAL A 17 -10.48 39.74 13.85
N VAL A 18 -10.66 38.53 13.33
CA VAL A 18 -10.44 37.29 14.06
C VAL A 18 -9.20 36.63 13.46
N ALA A 19 -8.25 36.16 14.30
CA ALA A 19 -7.16 35.33 13.84
C ALA A 19 -7.66 33.91 13.60
N ASP A 20 -7.31 33.32 12.49
CA ASP A 20 -7.54 31.90 12.25
C ASP A 20 -6.62 31.03 13.15
N SER A 21 -6.73 29.68 13.03
CA SER A 21 -5.90 28.74 13.78
C SER A 21 -4.39 28.84 13.51
N SER A 22 -3.99 29.56 12.46
CA SER A 22 -2.58 29.89 12.11
C SER A 22 -2.12 31.25 12.67
N GLY A 23 -3.01 32.03 13.29
CA GLY A 23 -2.71 33.35 13.81
C GLY A 23 -2.69 34.46 12.76
N GLU A 24 -3.14 34.18 11.53
CA GLU A 24 -3.30 35.15 10.46
C GLU A 24 -4.59 35.98 10.63
N ALA A 25 -4.51 37.26 10.26
CA ALA A 25 -5.68 38.14 10.28
C ALA A 25 -6.66 37.72 9.19
N VAL A 26 -7.94 37.58 9.54
CA VAL A 26 -9.05 37.20 8.66
C VAL A 26 -10.06 38.34 8.63
N ALA A 27 -10.58 38.66 7.45
CA ALA A 27 -11.62 39.67 7.28
C ALA A 27 -12.96 39.13 7.79
N GLU A 28 -13.51 39.78 8.82
CA GLU A 28 -14.88 39.48 9.28
C GLU A 28 -15.93 40.05 8.32
N GLY A 29 -17.00 39.30 8.12
CA GLY A 29 -18.13 39.72 7.32
C GLY A 29 -18.13 39.28 5.86
N LEU A 30 -16.99 38.79 5.35
CA LEU A 30 -16.93 38.18 4.03
C LEU A 30 -17.30 36.69 4.07
N ALA A 31 -18.02 36.22 3.06
CA ALA A 31 -18.32 34.80 2.93
C ALA A 31 -17.01 34.00 2.77
N PRO A 32 -16.87 32.84 3.41
CA PRO A 32 -15.62 32.07 3.36
C PRO A 32 -15.37 31.45 1.99
N VAL A 33 -14.10 31.04 1.77
CA VAL A 33 -13.67 30.20 0.64
C VAL A 33 -13.26 28.84 1.18
N ASP A 34 -13.87 27.80 0.63
CA ASP A 34 -13.51 26.43 0.96
C ASP A 34 -12.35 25.95 0.06
N VAL A 35 -11.48 25.09 0.57
CA VAL A 35 -10.38 24.48 -0.17
C VAL A 35 -10.44 22.98 0.00
N MET A 36 -10.46 22.25 -1.11
CA MET A 36 -10.37 20.81 -1.12
C MET A 36 -9.04 20.38 -1.79
N GLN A 37 -8.25 19.61 -1.07
CA GLN A 37 -7.06 18.99 -1.62
C GLN A 37 -7.41 17.68 -2.33
N VAL A 38 -7.06 17.60 -3.62
CA VAL A 38 -7.29 16.43 -4.48
C VAL A 38 -5.95 15.97 -5.03
N SER A 39 -5.48 14.81 -4.57
CA SER A 39 -4.19 14.23 -4.97
C SER A 39 -4.38 12.79 -5.43
N GLY A 40 -3.46 12.30 -6.28
CA GLY A 40 -3.53 10.94 -6.82
C GLY A 40 -4.33 10.83 -8.11
N LEU A 41 -4.86 9.64 -8.36
CA LEU A 41 -5.68 9.38 -9.55
C LEU A 41 -7.15 9.71 -9.27
N PHE A 42 -7.84 10.23 -10.26
CA PHE A 42 -9.29 10.43 -10.17
C PHE A 42 -9.99 9.07 -10.33
N ASP A 43 -10.34 8.48 -9.22
CA ASP A 43 -11.18 7.32 -9.07
C ASP A 43 -12.64 7.72 -8.76
N GLU A 44 -13.55 6.75 -8.63
CA GLU A 44 -14.96 7.00 -8.32
C GLU A 44 -15.15 7.75 -6.99
N VAL A 45 -14.33 7.42 -5.98
CA VAL A 45 -14.38 8.06 -4.66
C VAL A 45 -13.99 9.55 -4.79
N THR A 46 -12.92 9.83 -5.50
CA THR A 46 -12.44 11.21 -5.72
C THR A 46 -13.46 12.04 -6.48
N VAL A 47 -14.05 11.51 -7.57
CA VAL A 47 -15.07 12.21 -8.35
C VAL A 47 -16.27 12.56 -7.48
N GLN A 48 -16.80 11.57 -6.74
CA GLN A 48 -17.94 11.80 -5.86
C GLN A 48 -17.61 12.80 -4.75
N SER A 49 -16.43 12.68 -4.15
CA SER A 49 -16.00 13.57 -3.07
C SER A 49 -15.85 15.04 -3.51
N VAL A 50 -15.43 15.28 -4.77
CA VAL A 50 -15.37 16.65 -5.34
C VAL A 50 -16.78 17.22 -5.47
N ILE A 51 -17.75 16.46 -6.01
CA ILE A 51 -19.14 16.86 -6.13
C ILE A 51 -19.71 17.20 -4.75
N ASP A 52 -19.57 16.28 -3.79
CA ASP A 52 -20.06 16.45 -2.42
C ASP A 52 -19.38 17.63 -1.70
N ALA A 53 -18.14 17.96 -2.02
CA ALA A 53 -17.42 19.08 -1.43
C ALA A 53 -17.96 20.42 -1.96
N ILE A 54 -18.30 20.50 -3.26
CA ILE A 54 -18.94 21.67 -3.86
C ILE A 54 -20.30 21.91 -3.21
N ASP A 55 -21.14 20.87 -3.08
CA ASP A 55 -22.45 20.95 -2.44
C ASP A 55 -22.34 21.40 -0.98
N ARG A 56 -21.44 20.77 -0.22
CA ARG A 56 -21.20 21.16 1.18
C ARG A 56 -20.71 22.59 1.34
N ALA A 57 -19.88 23.07 0.41
CA ALA A 57 -19.42 24.45 0.44
C ALA A 57 -20.57 25.42 0.16
N ALA A 58 -21.44 25.14 -0.83
CA ALA A 58 -22.63 25.91 -1.12
C ALA A 58 -23.60 25.95 0.08
N ASP A 59 -23.90 24.79 0.67
CA ASP A 59 -24.81 24.67 1.85
C ASP A 59 -24.30 25.45 3.07
N ARG A 60 -22.97 25.58 3.21
CA ARG A 60 -22.34 26.33 4.29
C ARG A 60 -22.22 27.83 4.03
N GLY A 61 -22.70 28.28 2.87
CA GLY A 61 -22.65 29.68 2.47
C GLY A 61 -21.25 30.16 2.10
N SER A 62 -20.40 29.28 1.56
CA SER A 62 -19.12 29.69 0.96
C SER A 62 -19.38 30.40 -0.37
N GLN A 63 -18.59 31.42 -0.68
CA GLN A 63 -18.70 32.11 -1.96
C GLN A 63 -17.95 31.39 -3.08
N ALA A 64 -16.96 30.57 -2.73
CA ALA A 64 -16.17 29.78 -3.68
C ALA A 64 -15.58 28.54 -3.03
N ILE A 65 -15.23 27.57 -3.87
CA ILE A 65 -14.38 26.43 -3.49
C ILE A 65 -13.15 26.37 -4.40
N ILE A 66 -11.98 26.13 -3.83
CA ILE A 66 -10.74 25.94 -4.57
C ILE A 66 -10.38 24.42 -4.55
N LEU A 67 -10.32 23.83 -5.72
CA LEU A 67 -9.81 22.47 -5.91
C LEU A 67 -8.28 22.53 -6.11
N GLN A 68 -7.53 22.17 -5.09
CA GLN A 68 -6.07 22.07 -5.15
C GLN A 68 -5.70 20.74 -5.77
N LEU A 69 -5.26 20.74 -7.02
CA LEU A 69 -5.04 19.54 -7.82
C LEU A 69 -3.56 19.11 -7.90
N SER A 70 -3.34 17.81 -7.71
CA SER A 70 -2.09 17.12 -8.02
C SER A 70 -2.43 15.70 -8.51
N SER A 71 -2.59 15.51 -9.83
CA SER A 71 -3.11 14.25 -10.38
C SER A 71 -2.34 13.79 -11.61
N GLY A 72 -2.03 12.50 -11.63
CA GLY A 72 -1.44 11.81 -12.79
C GLY A 72 -2.45 11.40 -13.87
N GLY A 73 -3.76 11.60 -13.65
CA GLY A 73 -4.81 11.23 -14.58
C GLY A 73 -6.08 10.70 -13.90
N ALA A 74 -7.00 10.17 -14.69
CA ALA A 74 -8.22 9.55 -14.23
C ALA A 74 -8.23 8.05 -14.56
N VAL A 75 -8.80 7.26 -13.67
CA VAL A 75 -9.06 5.83 -13.86
C VAL A 75 -10.55 5.54 -14.03
N VAL A 76 -11.42 6.51 -13.75
CA VAL A 76 -12.84 6.47 -14.11
C VAL A 76 -13.02 6.52 -15.62
N ASP A 77 -14.18 6.05 -16.08
CA ASP A 77 -14.53 6.14 -17.49
C ASP A 77 -14.78 7.59 -17.96
N ALA A 78 -14.80 7.78 -19.29
CA ALA A 78 -15.00 9.11 -19.88
C ALA A 78 -16.36 9.72 -19.51
N ALA A 79 -17.42 8.89 -19.36
CA ALA A 79 -18.76 9.38 -19.04
C ALA A 79 -18.80 9.97 -17.62
N ARG A 80 -18.18 9.28 -16.65
CA ARG A 80 -18.11 9.76 -15.27
C ARG A 80 -17.25 11.02 -15.15
N MET A 81 -16.15 11.10 -15.91
CA MET A 81 -15.33 12.30 -15.94
C MET A 81 -16.08 13.48 -16.60
N THR A 82 -16.86 13.21 -17.65
CA THR A 82 -17.72 14.23 -18.29
C THR A 82 -18.77 14.77 -17.31
N GLU A 83 -19.43 13.88 -16.56
CA GLU A 83 -20.39 14.27 -15.52
C GLU A 83 -19.74 15.22 -14.49
N LEU A 84 -18.52 14.94 -14.03
CA LEU A 84 -17.80 15.84 -13.12
C LEU A 84 -17.51 17.19 -13.78
N LEU A 85 -17.07 17.21 -15.04
CA LEU A 85 -16.77 18.44 -15.75
C LEU A 85 -18.01 19.32 -15.97
N GLU A 86 -19.14 18.70 -16.33
CA GLU A 86 -20.43 19.40 -16.48
C GLU A 86 -20.90 19.90 -15.11
N TYR A 87 -20.76 19.10 -14.05
CA TYR A 87 -21.14 19.51 -12.70
C TYR A 87 -20.33 20.73 -12.22
N VAL A 88 -19.01 20.75 -12.49
CA VAL A 88 -18.14 21.89 -12.13
C VAL A 88 -18.50 23.13 -12.95
N ALA A 89 -18.84 22.97 -14.23
CA ALA A 89 -19.27 24.09 -15.09
C ALA A 89 -20.58 24.73 -14.63
N ASP A 90 -21.51 23.92 -14.09
CA ASP A 90 -22.84 24.39 -13.63
C ASP A 90 -22.92 24.47 -12.09
N ALA A 91 -21.76 24.59 -11.41
CA ALA A 91 -21.71 24.57 -9.95
C ALA A 91 -22.47 25.72 -9.31
N PRO A 92 -23.13 25.51 -8.14
CA PRO A 92 -23.93 26.54 -7.46
C PRO A 92 -23.09 27.65 -6.83
N ILE A 93 -21.79 27.50 -6.75
CA ILE A 93 -20.81 28.50 -6.25
C ILE A 93 -19.59 28.51 -7.16
N ALA A 94 -18.81 29.58 -7.10
CA ALA A 94 -17.59 29.68 -7.90
C ALA A 94 -16.60 28.53 -7.61
N VAL A 95 -16.08 27.92 -8.66
CA VAL A 95 -15.08 26.87 -8.57
C VAL A 95 -13.74 27.37 -9.11
N GLY A 96 -12.73 27.40 -8.23
CA GLY A 96 -11.35 27.65 -8.59
C GLY A 96 -10.56 26.35 -8.71
N VAL A 97 -9.74 26.20 -9.73
CA VAL A 97 -8.84 25.07 -9.91
C VAL A 97 -7.40 25.53 -9.85
N TRP A 98 -6.61 24.91 -8.99
CA TRP A 98 -5.23 25.30 -8.75
C TRP A 98 -4.26 24.13 -8.77
N ALA A 99 -3.32 24.11 -9.74
CA ALA A 99 -2.23 23.13 -9.75
C ALA A 99 -1.12 23.57 -8.80
N GLY A 100 -1.11 23.00 -7.59
CA GLY A 100 -0.19 23.36 -6.51
C GLY A 100 -0.25 22.37 -5.34
N PRO A 101 0.46 22.66 -4.24
CA PRO A 101 1.40 23.75 -3.97
C PRO A 101 2.83 23.49 -4.43
N SER A 102 3.16 22.24 -4.81
CA SER A 102 4.52 21.85 -5.19
C SER A 102 4.89 22.31 -6.59
N LYS A 103 6.16 22.66 -6.78
CA LYS A 103 6.70 22.95 -8.12
C LYS A 103 6.68 21.74 -9.06
N ASP A 104 6.67 20.53 -8.50
CA ASP A 104 6.60 19.28 -9.26
C ASP A 104 5.17 18.79 -9.48
N THR A 105 4.17 19.61 -9.11
CA THR A 105 2.76 19.25 -9.30
C THR A 105 2.47 19.04 -10.78
N THR A 106 1.80 17.92 -11.07
CA THR A 106 1.31 17.60 -12.41
C THR A 106 -0.21 17.45 -12.37
N VAL A 107 -0.88 17.93 -13.40
CA VAL A 107 -2.30 17.68 -13.62
C VAL A 107 -2.47 17.17 -15.05
N TYR A 108 -2.74 15.86 -15.18
CA TYR A 108 -2.81 15.18 -16.46
C TYR A 108 -4.17 14.49 -16.69
N GLY A 109 -4.44 14.15 -17.95
CA GLY A 109 -5.64 13.41 -18.34
C GLY A 109 -6.93 14.21 -18.21
N GLY A 110 -8.02 13.51 -17.89
CA GLY A 110 -9.33 14.13 -17.64
C GLY A 110 -9.33 15.25 -16.59
N PRO A 111 -8.66 15.10 -15.43
CA PRO A 111 -8.54 16.16 -14.43
C PRO A 111 -7.95 17.47 -14.93
N ALA A 112 -7.10 17.43 -15.96
CA ALA A 112 -6.58 18.64 -16.58
C ALA A 112 -7.66 19.47 -17.28
N GLN A 113 -8.75 18.84 -17.72
CA GLN A 113 -9.87 19.53 -18.38
C GLN A 113 -10.71 20.37 -17.40
N LEU A 114 -10.57 20.14 -16.07
CA LEU A 114 -11.17 21.01 -15.05
C LEU A 114 -10.70 22.47 -15.19
N PHE A 115 -9.49 22.71 -15.71
CA PHE A 115 -8.97 24.04 -15.95
C PHE A 115 -9.75 24.84 -17.01
N ALA A 116 -10.48 24.15 -17.87
CA ALA A 116 -11.26 24.75 -18.93
C ALA A 116 -12.71 25.04 -18.54
N VAL A 117 -13.23 24.40 -17.49
CA VAL A 117 -14.62 24.54 -17.05
C VAL A 117 -14.76 25.33 -15.75
N ALA A 118 -13.68 25.50 -15.01
CA ALA A 118 -13.67 26.25 -13.76
C ALA A 118 -13.70 27.77 -13.99
N ASP A 119 -14.37 28.52 -13.11
CA ASP A 119 -14.44 29.98 -13.13
C ASP A 119 -13.05 30.63 -12.97
N ALA A 120 -12.20 30.00 -12.16
CA ALA A 120 -10.85 30.45 -11.92
C ALA A 120 -9.85 29.29 -12.08
N SER A 121 -8.79 29.47 -12.85
CA SER A 121 -7.73 28.46 -12.96
C SER A 121 -6.35 29.10 -12.87
N ALA A 122 -5.48 28.46 -12.08
CA ALA A 122 -4.12 28.94 -11.83
C ALA A 122 -3.14 27.79 -11.57
N MET A 123 -1.86 28.09 -11.68
CA MET A 123 -0.77 27.10 -11.49
C MET A 123 0.37 27.71 -10.68
N VAL A 124 1.10 26.86 -9.96
CA VAL A 124 2.40 27.20 -9.35
C VAL A 124 3.49 27.18 -10.43
N ALA A 125 4.46 28.08 -10.33
CA ALA A 125 5.65 28.03 -11.18
C ALA A 125 6.38 26.69 -11.03
N GLY A 126 6.61 26.01 -12.16
CA GLY A 126 7.24 24.67 -12.21
C GLY A 126 6.25 23.51 -12.33
N SER A 127 4.96 23.71 -12.02
CA SER A 127 3.93 22.69 -12.26
C SER A 127 3.68 22.49 -13.77
N ARG A 128 3.02 21.39 -14.11
CA ARG A 128 2.75 20.97 -15.49
C ARG A 128 1.28 20.59 -15.67
N LEU A 129 0.73 20.95 -16.82
CA LEU A 129 -0.64 20.66 -17.24
C LEU A 129 -0.62 19.97 -18.61
N GLY A 130 -1.44 18.96 -18.84
CA GLY A 130 -1.57 18.37 -20.17
C GLY A 130 -1.98 16.90 -20.22
N HIS A 131 -1.62 16.24 -21.34
CA HIS A 131 -2.03 14.87 -21.66
C HIS A 131 -3.54 14.67 -21.53
N THR A 132 -4.33 15.70 -21.88
CA THR A 132 -5.79 15.74 -21.67
C THR A 132 -6.54 14.63 -22.41
N GLY A 133 -5.95 14.07 -23.47
CA GLY A 133 -6.69 13.26 -24.43
C GLY A 133 -7.67 14.11 -25.24
N ASP A 134 -8.72 13.46 -25.76
CA ASP A 134 -9.81 14.14 -26.45
C ASP A 134 -10.62 15.01 -25.47
N ALA A 135 -11.16 16.13 -25.96
CA ALA A 135 -12.07 16.97 -25.17
C ALA A 135 -13.31 16.16 -24.78
N LEU A 136 -13.63 16.13 -23.50
CA LEU A 136 -14.82 15.45 -22.96
C LEU A 136 -16.04 16.37 -22.98
N VAL A 137 -15.80 17.69 -22.92
CA VAL A 137 -16.83 18.73 -22.97
C VAL A 137 -16.42 19.84 -23.95
N PRO A 138 -17.36 20.56 -24.57
CA PRO A 138 -17.03 21.61 -25.56
C PRO A 138 -16.09 22.71 -25.03
N ALA A 139 -16.22 23.08 -23.75
CA ALA A 139 -15.36 24.09 -23.13
C ALA A 139 -13.88 23.67 -23.09
N ALA A 140 -13.59 22.35 -23.08
CA ALA A 140 -12.24 21.82 -23.06
C ALA A 140 -11.57 21.69 -24.45
N GLU A 141 -12.24 22.03 -25.56
CA GLU A 141 -11.69 21.87 -26.91
C GLU A 141 -10.40 22.64 -27.13
N LEU A 142 -10.34 23.92 -26.69
CA LEU A 142 -9.13 24.73 -26.81
C LEU A 142 -7.96 24.16 -26.01
N LEU A 143 -8.23 23.73 -24.79
CA LEU A 143 -7.22 23.10 -23.93
C LEU A 143 -6.73 21.79 -24.56
N ALA A 144 -7.64 20.93 -24.98
CA ALA A 144 -7.31 19.66 -25.62
C ALA A 144 -6.54 19.84 -26.92
N ALA A 145 -6.89 20.82 -27.75
CA ALA A 145 -6.16 21.12 -28.99
C ALA A 145 -4.67 21.44 -28.74
N GLU A 146 -4.35 22.08 -27.62
CA GLU A 146 -2.98 22.50 -27.29
C GLU A 146 -2.18 21.43 -26.55
N VAL A 147 -2.82 20.65 -25.68
CA VAL A 147 -2.12 19.74 -24.72
C VAL A 147 -2.63 18.30 -24.70
N ARG A 148 -3.27 17.84 -25.78
CA ARG A 148 -3.82 16.50 -25.93
C ARG A 148 -2.81 15.41 -25.58
N ASP A 149 -1.66 15.39 -26.26
CA ASP A 149 -0.65 14.35 -26.18
C ASP A 149 0.67 14.84 -25.55
N ARG A 150 0.69 16.05 -25.05
CA ARG A 150 1.85 16.70 -24.44
C ARG A 150 1.48 17.40 -23.15
N SER A 151 2.48 17.70 -22.34
CA SER A 151 2.30 18.59 -21.19
C SER A 151 3.05 19.90 -21.41
N VAL A 152 2.52 20.97 -20.84
CA VAL A 152 3.09 22.29 -20.85
C VAL A 152 3.46 22.75 -19.45
N SER A 153 4.44 23.64 -19.36
CA SER A 153 4.80 24.32 -18.13
C SER A 153 3.81 25.44 -17.81
N PHE A 154 3.84 25.93 -16.56
CA PHE A 154 3.09 27.13 -16.18
C PHE A 154 3.30 28.31 -17.15
N ALA A 155 4.55 28.61 -17.52
CA ALA A 155 4.87 29.71 -18.42
C ALA A 155 4.25 29.52 -19.82
N ASP A 156 4.23 28.28 -20.32
CA ASP A 156 3.62 27.98 -21.61
C ASP A 156 2.09 28.00 -21.52
N ALA A 157 1.49 27.42 -20.46
CA ALA A 157 0.05 27.46 -20.23
C ALA A 157 -0.49 28.89 -20.18
N ARG A 158 0.23 29.78 -19.48
CA ARG A 158 -0.09 31.20 -19.43
C ARG A 158 0.02 31.86 -20.80
N ARG A 159 1.11 31.63 -21.55
CA ARG A 159 1.32 32.19 -22.89
C ARG A 159 0.26 31.74 -23.89
N LEU A 160 -0.21 30.48 -23.75
CA LEU A 160 -1.27 29.89 -24.58
C LEU A 160 -2.67 30.35 -24.17
N GLY A 161 -2.82 31.07 -23.05
CA GLY A 161 -4.11 31.53 -22.56
C GLY A 161 -4.97 30.38 -21.97
N LEU A 162 -4.34 29.34 -21.46
CA LEU A 162 -5.03 28.17 -20.90
C LEU A 162 -5.42 28.33 -19.41
N LEU A 163 -5.09 29.45 -18.80
CA LEU A 163 -5.39 29.80 -17.43
C LEU A 163 -6.36 30.99 -17.39
N ALA A 164 -7.43 30.85 -16.62
CA ALA A 164 -8.44 31.89 -16.46
C ALA A 164 -7.89 33.13 -15.71
N LEU A 165 -7.02 32.88 -14.70
CA LEU A 165 -6.44 33.98 -13.93
C LEU A 165 -5.13 34.45 -14.55
N SER A 166 -5.07 35.76 -14.82
CA SER A 166 -3.86 36.46 -15.29
C SER A 166 -2.96 36.73 -14.08
N THR A 167 -2.08 35.75 -13.76
CA THR A 167 -1.18 35.88 -12.63
C THR A 167 0.19 36.43 -13.00
N SER A 168 0.99 36.84 -12.00
CA SER A 168 2.38 37.26 -12.17
C SER A 168 3.25 36.16 -12.83
N ASP A 169 4.49 36.50 -13.22
CA ASP A 169 5.45 35.53 -13.78
C ASP A 169 5.83 34.41 -12.80
N GLU A 170 5.55 34.58 -11.52
CA GLU A 170 5.79 33.57 -10.45
C GLU A 170 4.62 32.59 -10.29
N GLY A 171 3.50 32.81 -10.97
CA GLY A 171 2.28 32.03 -10.82
C GLY A 171 1.59 32.27 -9.47
N VAL A 172 0.82 31.29 -8.99
CA VAL A 172 0.10 31.33 -7.73
C VAL A 172 0.75 30.35 -6.75
N PRO A 173 1.65 30.81 -5.86
CA PRO A 173 2.47 29.92 -5.05
C PRO A 173 1.73 29.31 -3.83
N THR A 174 0.66 29.95 -3.35
CA THR A 174 -0.05 29.54 -2.13
C THR A 174 -1.56 29.62 -2.30
N VAL A 175 -2.32 28.89 -1.46
CA VAL A 175 -3.78 29.01 -1.37
C VAL A 175 -4.22 30.44 -1.15
N ARG A 176 -3.56 31.17 -0.25
CA ARG A 176 -3.83 32.60 -0.01
C ARG A 176 -3.68 33.43 -1.29
N SER A 177 -2.61 33.19 -2.05
CA SER A 177 -2.41 33.89 -3.33
C SER A 177 -3.51 33.54 -4.35
N MET A 178 -4.08 32.33 -4.28
CA MET A 178 -5.22 31.95 -5.11
C MET A 178 -6.48 32.71 -4.70
N VAL A 179 -6.77 32.77 -3.41
CA VAL A 179 -7.90 33.54 -2.88
C VAL A 179 -7.80 35.03 -3.26
N LEU A 180 -6.60 35.61 -3.10
CA LEU A 180 -6.34 37.02 -3.52
C LEU A 180 -6.50 37.23 -5.04
N ALA A 181 -6.17 36.21 -5.84
CA ALA A 181 -6.28 36.30 -7.30
C ALA A 181 -7.73 36.15 -7.81
N MET A 182 -8.60 35.55 -6.98
CA MET A 182 -10.04 35.42 -7.29
C MET A 182 -10.84 36.66 -6.91
N ASP A 183 -10.25 37.64 -6.20
CA ASP A 183 -10.94 38.85 -5.78
C ASP A 183 -11.38 39.68 -6.98
N GLY A 184 -12.62 40.13 -6.95
CA GLY A 184 -13.22 40.93 -8.05
C GLY A 184 -13.56 40.09 -9.30
N LEU A 185 -13.45 38.77 -9.28
CA LEU A 185 -13.87 37.90 -10.38
C LEU A 185 -15.39 38.03 -10.58
N VAL A 186 -15.79 38.31 -11.82
CA VAL A 186 -17.20 38.38 -12.20
C VAL A 186 -17.62 37.02 -12.78
N LEU A 187 -18.58 36.36 -12.16
CA LEU A 187 -19.12 35.10 -12.62
C LEU A 187 -20.15 35.32 -13.75
N ASP A 188 -20.52 34.27 -14.47
CA ASP A 188 -21.45 34.33 -15.61
C ASP A 188 -22.86 34.84 -15.22
N ASP A 189 -23.27 34.63 -13.96
CA ASP A 189 -24.52 35.17 -13.40
C ASP A 189 -24.45 36.65 -12.99
N GLY A 190 -23.29 37.29 -13.15
CA GLY A 190 -23.00 38.64 -12.76
C GLY A 190 -22.61 38.85 -11.31
N THR A 191 -22.51 37.80 -10.50
CA THR A 191 -22.00 37.86 -9.14
C THR A 191 -20.52 38.20 -9.14
N VAL A 192 -20.10 39.09 -8.25
CA VAL A 192 -18.69 39.47 -8.08
C VAL A 192 -18.18 38.83 -6.81
N LEU A 193 -17.09 38.06 -6.88
CA LEU A 193 -16.42 37.50 -5.71
C LEU A 193 -15.74 38.60 -4.91
N ASP A 194 -15.98 38.63 -3.62
CA ASP A 194 -15.38 39.56 -2.64
C ASP A 194 -14.61 38.73 -1.61
N THR A 195 -13.35 38.46 -1.93
CA THR A 195 -12.49 37.56 -1.13
C THR A 195 -11.45 38.33 -0.31
N VAL A 196 -11.36 39.66 -0.46
CA VAL A 196 -10.34 40.48 0.16
C VAL A 196 -10.94 41.75 0.77
N ALA A 197 -10.70 41.94 2.05
CA ALA A 197 -11.00 43.22 2.70
C ALA A 197 -9.70 44.03 2.87
N GLN A 198 -9.83 45.37 2.69
CA GLN A 198 -8.77 46.31 3.02
C GLN A 198 -8.84 46.67 4.51
N GLN A 199 -7.75 46.43 5.22
CA GLN A 199 -7.65 46.71 6.65
C GLN A 199 -6.49 47.69 6.91
N LEU A 200 -6.73 48.62 7.83
CA LEU A 200 -5.70 49.51 8.35
C LEU A 200 -4.94 48.76 9.44
N ALA A 201 -3.65 48.51 9.22
CA ALA A 201 -2.75 47.95 10.21
C ALA A 201 -2.40 48.95 11.32
N ASP A 202 -1.91 48.50 12.46
CA ASP A 202 -1.52 49.36 13.59
C ASP A 202 -0.44 50.39 13.27
N ASP A 203 0.34 50.15 12.19
CA ASP A 203 1.35 51.09 11.65
C ASP A 203 0.79 52.15 10.72
N GLY A 204 -0.52 52.14 10.46
CA GLY A 204 -1.20 53.05 9.56
C GLY A 204 -1.12 52.65 8.08
N THR A 205 -0.59 51.51 7.74
CA THR A 205 -0.58 50.97 6.36
C THR A 205 -1.89 50.19 6.08
N THR A 206 -2.37 50.25 4.84
CA THR A 206 -3.50 49.47 4.40
C THR A 206 -2.99 48.09 3.93
N GLN A 207 -3.49 47.04 4.54
CA GLN A 207 -3.18 45.64 4.19
C GLN A 207 -4.38 44.96 3.62
N ASN A 208 -4.17 44.09 2.62
CA ASN A 208 -5.20 43.23 2.07
C ASN A 208 -5.28 41.96 2.92
N VAL A 209 -6.44 41.75 3.51
CA VAL A 209 -6.73 40.58 4.35
C VAL A 209 -7.72 39.69 3.64
N SER A 210 -7.37 38.44 3.45
CA SER A 210 -8.24 37.47 2.79
C SER A 210 -9.40 37.04 3.68
N THR A 211 -10.52 36.64 3.07
CA THR A 211 -11.61 35.97 3.76
C THR A 211 -11.16 34.69 4.46
N LEU A 212 -12.00 34.14 5.34
CA LEU A 212 -11.75 32.87 6.02
C LEU A 212 -11.61 31.74 5.00
N VAL A 213 -10.50 31.02 5.09
CA VAL A 213 -10.22 29.84 4.27
C VAL A 213 -10.49 28.60 5.12
N ARG A 214 -11.39 27.73 4.65
CA ARG A 214 -11.71 26.46 5.30
C ARG A 214 -11.18 25.30 4.50
N PHE A 215 -10.33 24.49 5.11
CA PHE A 215 -9.79 23.29 4.47
C PHE A 215 -10.73 22.10 4.69
N ASN A 216 -11.15 21.49 3.61
CA ASN A 216 -11.92 20.27 3.59
C ASN A 216 -11.04 19.13 3.04
N GLY A 217 -10.92 18.05 3.82
CA GLY A 217 -10.29 16.81 3.38
C GLY A 217 -11.35 15.75 3.05
N LEU A 218 -10.89 14.66 2.46
CA LEU A 218 -11.66 13.43 2.36
C LEU A 218 -12.03 12.93 3.76
N GLY A 219 -13.19 12.31 3.92
CA GLY A 219 -13.52 11.59 5.14
C GLY A 219 -12.59 10.38 5.33
N LEU A 220 -12.39 9.94 6.58
CA LEU A 220 -11.47 8.82 6.87
C LEU A 220 -11.75 7.55 6.03
N ALA A 221 -13.02 7.22 5.81
CA ALA A 221 -13.39 6.08 4.99
C ALA A 221 -13.06 6.32 3.51
N GLU A 222 -13.37 7.50 2.99
CA GLU A 222 -13.07 7.91 1.60
C GLU A 222 -11.56 7.91 1.35
N GLU A 223 -10.77 8.48 2.29
CA GLU A 223 -9.31 8.48 2.21
C GLU A 223 -8.72 7.07 2.22
N MET A 224 -9.29 6.16 3.04
CA MET A 224 -8.90 4.76 3.08
C MET A 224 -9.17 4.08 1.73
N PHE A 225 -10.37 4.22 1.17
CA PHE A 225 -10.73 3.60 -0.11
C PHE A 225 -9.94 4.18 -1.28
N HIS A 226 -9.73 5.50 -1.30
CA HIS A 226 -8.87 6.15 -2.28
C HIS A 226 -7.42 5.67 -2.18
N THR A 227 -6.88 5.52 -0.96
CA THR A 227 -5.52 4.98 -0.74
C THR A 227 -5.41 3.54 -1.25
N VAL A 228 -6.42 2.70 -0.99
CA VAL A 228 -6.45 1.31 -1.47
C VAL A 228 -6.55 1.24 -3.00
N ALA A 229 -7.17 2.21 -3.64
CA ALA A 229 -7.25 2.33 -5.11
C ALA A 229 -5.94 2.82 -5.75
N SER A 230 -4.82 2.86 -5.02
CA SER A 230 -3.49 3.12 -5.61
C SER A 230 -2.83 1.82 -6.08
N PRO A 231 -2.05 1.84 -7.20
CA PRO A 231 -1.44 0.63 -7.77
C PRO A 231 -0.58 -0.16 -6.78
N GLU A 232 0.22 0.52 -5.96
CA GLU A 232 1.12 -0.08 -4.99
C GLU A 232 0.37 -0.77 -3.85
N ILE A 233 -0.64 -0.11 -3.28
CA ILE A 233 -1.38 -0.63 -2.13
C ILE A 233 -2.31 -1.77 -2.56
N ALA A 234 -3.04 -1.61 -3.66
CA ALA A 234 -3.90 -2.66 -4.22
C ALA A 234 -3.10 -3.94 -4.49
N TYR A 235 -1.93 -3.81 -5.14
CA TYR A 235 -1.04 -4.93 -5.40
C TYR A 235 -0.53 -5.58 -4.11
N LEU A 236 0.00 -4.81 -3.16
CA LEU A 236 0.53 -5.35 -1.90
C LEU A 236 -0.57 -6.05 -1.09
N PHE A 237 -1.75 -5.46 -1.00
CA PHE A 237 -2.87 -6.05 -0.26
C PHE A 237 -3.29 -7.36 -0.89
N PHE A 238 -3.40 -7.43 -2.22
CA PHE A 238 -3.68 -8.66 -2.93
C PHE A 238 -2.62 -9.74 -2.67
N VAL A 239 -1.34 -9.38 -2.82
CA VAL A 239 -0.22 -10.32 -2.67
C VAL A 239 -0.09 -10.82 -1.23
N ILE A 240 -0.10 -9.93 -0.25
CA ILE A 240 0.00 -10.28 1.17
C ILE A 240 -1.22 -11.09 1.60
N GLY A 241 -2.42 -10.67 1.17
CA GLY A 241 -3.67 -11.38 1.45
C GLY A 241 -3.64 -12.82 0.93
N ALA A 242 -3.21 -13.02 -0.32
CA ALA A 242 -3.07 -14.35 -0.92
C ALA A 242 -2.01 -15.19 -0.19
N CYS A 243 -0.86 -14.62 0.16
CA CYS A 243 0.18 -15.30 0.94
C CYS A 243 -0.33 -15.76 2.31
N LEU A 244 -1.04 -14.90 3.04
CA LEU A 244 -1.58 -15.22 4.37
C LEU A 244 -2.68 -16.28 4.31
N LEU A 245 -3.56 -16.24 3.30
CA LEU A 245 -4.57 -17.29 3.11
C LEU A 245 -3.95 -18.64 2.82
N ILE A 246 -2.97 -18.69 1.91
CA ILE A 246 -2.25 -19.93 1.61
C ILE A 246 -1.50 -20.40 2.86
N PHE A 247 -0.84 -19.51 3.59
CA PHE A 247 -0.15 -19.83 4.82
C PHE A 247 -1.10 -20.49 5.83
N GLU A 248 -2.27 -19.89 6.10
CA GLU A 248 -3.26 -20.41 7.04
C GLU A 248 -3.78 -21.80 6.60
N PHE A 249 -4.05 -21.96 5.30
CA PHE A 249 -4.53 -23.22 4.74
C PHE A 249 -3.55 -24.39 5.01
N PHE A 250 -2.24 -24.13 4.91
CA PHE A 250 -1.23 -25.17 5.10
C PHE A 250 -0.75 -25.33 6.56
N THR A 251 -0.96 -24.34 7.43
CA THR A 251 -0.45 -24.39 8.81
C THR A 251 -1.45 -24.91 9.84
N ALA A 252 -2.75 -24.97 9.49
CA ALA A 252 -3.83 -25.28 10.44
C ALA A 252 -3.74 -24.43 11.71
N GLY A 253 -3.55 -23.11 11.53
CA GLY A 253 -3.40 -22.13 12.60
C GLY A 253 -4.69 -21.86 13.35
N VAL A 254 -4.68 -20.81 14.16
CA VAL A 254 -5.84 -20.33 14.94
C VAL A 254 -6.81 -19.45 14.12
N GLY A 255 -6.65 -19.34 12.82
CA GLY A 255 -7.51 -18.56 11.93
C GLY A 255 -7.14 -17.06 11.80
N VAL A 256 -6.23 -16.56 12.61
CA VAL A 256 -5.88 -15.11 12.60
C VAL A 256 -5.27 -14.69 11.27
N ALA A 257 -4.30 -15.45 10.76
CA ALA A 257 -3.69 -15.14 9.46
C ALA A 257 -4.70 -15.25 8.31
N GLY A 258 -5.62 -16.22 8.40
CA GLY A 258 -6.71 -16.38 7.44
C GLY A 258 -7.67 -15.20 7.42
N ILE A 259 -8.09 -14.70 8.59
CA ILE A 259 -8.99 -13.54 8.69
C ILE A 259 -8.30 -12.28 8.14
N VAL A 260 -7.07 -11.99 8.58
CA VAL A 260 -6.31 -10.82 8.09
C VAL A 260 -6.06 -10.96 6.59
N GLY A 261 -5.68 -12.16 6.12
CA GLY A 261 -5.46 -12.43 4.70
C GLY A 261 -6.72 -12.23 3.86
N ALA A 262 -7.89 -12.66 4.35
CA ALA A 262 -9.16 -12.46 3.66
C ALA A 262 -9.52 -10.97 3.55
N VAL A 263 -9.36 -10.19 4.63
CA VAL A 263 -9.61 -8.75 4.62
C VAL A 263 -8.69 -8.05 3.62
N LEU A 264 -7.38 -8.33 3.69
CA LEU A 264 -6.43 -7.74 2.75
C LEU A 264 -6.70 -8.13 1.30
N LEU A 265 -7.08 -9.39 1.04
CA LEU A 265 -7.40 -9.83 -0.31
C LEU A 265 -8.65 -9.13 -0.85
N VAL A 266 -9.70 -8.96 -0.03
CA VAL A 266 -10.92 -8.24 -0.43
C VAL A 266 -10.59 -6.77 -0.73
N LEU A 267 -9.83 -6.10 0.13
CA LEU A 267 -9.39 -4.71 -0.12
C LEU A 267 -8.49 -4.63 -1.36
N GLY A 268 -7.58 -5.59 -1.55
CA GLY A 268 -6.74 -5.66 -2.75
C GLY A 268 -7.55 -5.87 -4.03
N CYS A 269 -8.58 -6.71 -4.01
CA CYS A 269 -9.50 -6.88 -5.13
C CYS A 269 -10.29 -5.60 -5.43
N TYR A 270 -10.78 -4.91 -4.41
CA TYR A 270 -11.44 -3.61 -4.55
C TYR A 270 -10.51 -2.58 -5.21
N GLY A 271 -9.26 -2.45 -4.72
CA GLY A 271 -8.29 -1.53 -5.32
C GLY A 271 -7.92 -1.89 -6.77
N LEU A 272 -7.81 -3.19 -7.08
CA LEU A 272 -7.58 -3.63 -8.46
C LEU A 272 -8.78 -3.35 -9.38
N GLU A 273 -10.02 -3.46 -8.89
CA GLU A 273 -11.23 -3.15 -9.67
C GLU A 273 -11.28 -1.65 -10.04
N ALA A 274 -10.86 -0.78 -9.13
CA ALA A 274 -10.79 0.67 -9.36
C ALA A 274 -9.68 1.09 -10.35
N LEU A 275 -8.75 0.20 -10.71
CA LEU A 275 -7.58 0.51 -11.53
C LEU A 275 -7.63 -0.22 -12.88
N PRO A 276 -7.12 0.41 -13.96
CA PRO A 276 -6.92 -0.31 -15.21
C PRO A 276 -5.79 -1.34 -15.02
N PHE A 277 -6.10 -2.61 -15.06
CA PHE A 277 -5.13 -3.69 -14.99
C PHE A 277 -5.20 -4.60 -16.23
N ARG A 278 -4.08 -5.28 -16.52
CA ARG A 278 -4.05 -6.27 -17.60
C ARG A 278 -4.55 -7.61 -17.08
N THR A 279 -5.69 -8.07 -17.56
CA THR A 279 -6.30 -9.36 -17.15
C THR A 279 -5.32 -10.53 -17.28
N ALA A 280 -4.50 -10.56 -18.34
CA ALA A 280 -3.47 -11.58 -18.50
C ALA A 280 -2.44 -11.58 -17.36
N ALA A 281 -2.03 -10.43 -16.86
CA ALA A 281 -1.11 -10.32 -15.74
C ALA A 281 -1.76 -10.79 -14.43
N LEU A 282 -3.03 -10.46 -14.20
CA LEU A 282 -3.77 -10.97 -13.03
C LEU A 282 -3.90 -12.50 -13.07
N VAL A 283 -4.22 -13.07 -14.24
CA VAL A 283 -4.28 -14.54 -14.42
C VAL A 283 -2.91 -15.18 -14.13
N MET A 284 -1.82 -14.60 -14.65
CA MET A 284 -0.45 -15.07 -14.35
C MET A 284 -0.13 -14.98 -12.86
N LEU A 285 -0.56 -13.92 -12.19
CA LEU A 285 -0.38 -13.73 -10.74
C LEU A 285 -1.10 -14.84 -9.96
N VAL A 286 -2.35 -15.11 -10.27
CA VAL A 286 -3.13 -16.20 -9.63
C VAL A 286 -2.49 -17.57 -9.91
N LEU A 287 -2.08 -17.84 -11.16
CA LEU A 287 -1.40 -19.08 -11.51
C LEU A 287 -0.07 -19.26 -10.79
N SER A 288 0.64 -18.17 -10.46
CA SER A 288 1.86 -18.23 -9.65
C SER A 288 1.57 -18.77 -8.24
N PHE A 289 0.50 -18.30 -7.60
CA PHE A 289 0.09 -18.80 -6.28
C PHE A 289 -0.37 -20.26 -6.31
N VAL A 290 -1.02 -20.69 -7.39
CA VAL A 290 -1.33 -22.11 -7.59
C VAL A 290 -0.03 -22.94 -7.71
N ALA A 291 0.93 -22.48 -8.48
CA ALA A 291 2.23 -23.14 -8.61
C ALA A 291 2.97 -23.25 -7.26
N PHE A 292 3.00 -22.19 -6.47
CA PHE A 292 3.57 -22.23 -5.12
C PHE A 292 2.86 -23.25 -4.24
N SER A 293 1.54 -23.32 -4.29
CA SER A 293 0.74 -24.25 -3.47
C SER A 293 1.03 -25.71 -3.79
N ILE A 294 1.42 -26.04 -5.02
CA ILE A 294 1.78 -27.42 -5.40
C ILE A 294 3.05 -27.86 -4.65
N ASP A 295 4.11 -27.07 -4.67
CA ASP A 295 5.39 -27.42 -4.03
C ASP A 295 5.32 -27.34 -2.50
N VAL A 296 4.47 -26.50 -1.93
CA VAL A 296 4.25 -26.43 -0.47
C VAL A 296 3.76 -27.76 0.07
N GLN A 297 2.88 -28.49 -0.65
CA GLN A 297 2.39 -29.80 -0.24
C GLN A 297 3.51 -30.82 -0.12
N VAL A 298 4.55 -30.71 -0.91
CA VAL A 298 5.73 -31.61 -0.88
C VAL A 298 6.74 -31.17 0.19
N GLY A 299 6.65 -29.93 0.67
CA GLY A 299 7.55 -29.35 1.68
C GLY A 299 8.96 -29.05 1.20
N ILE A 300 9.23 -29.12 -0.10
CA ILE A 300 10.53 -28.85 -0.73
C ILE A 300 10.31 -27.99 -1.97
N PRO A 301 10.87 -26.77 -2.02
CA PRO A 301 10.81 -25.93 -3.21
C PRO A 301 11.47 -26.62 -4.41
N ARG A 302 10.76 -26.74 -5.50
CA ARG A 302 11.20 -27.40 -6.72
C ARG A 302 10.81 -26.62 -7.96
N PHE A 303 10.50 -27.33 -9.04
CA PHE A 303 10.12 -26.78 -10.33
C PHE A 303 8.95 -25.81 -10.25
N TRP A 304 7.88 -26.15 -9.52
CA TRP A 304 6.69 -25.32 -9.44
C TRP A 304 6.93 -24.00 -8.68
N THR A 305 7.75 -24.03 -7.63
CA THR A 305 8.19 -22.79 -6.94
C THR A 305 8.98 -21.89 -7.90
N SER A 306 9.91 -22.45 -8.68
CA SER A 306 10.67 -21.66 -9.65
C SER A 306 9.80 -21.09 -10.76
N ALA A 307 8.90 -21.91 -11.32
CA ALA A 307 7.93 -21.47 -12.34
C ALA A 307 7.01 -20.39 -11.77
N GLY A 308 6.51 -20.58 -10.54
CA GLY A 308 5.70 -19.59 -9.82
C GLY A 308 6.43 -18.26 -9.63
N MET A 309 7.71 -18.27 -9.25
CA MET A 309 8.51 -17.04 -9.11
C MET A 309 8.66 -16.28 -10.43
N VAL A 310 8.88 -17.00 -11.54
CA VAL A 310 8.95 -16.37 -12.86
C VAL A 310 7.60 -15.76 -13.24
N LEU A 311 6.51 -16.53 -13.12
CA LEU A 311 5.16 -16.03 -13.40
C LEU A 311 4.80 -14.83 -12.51
N PHE A 312 5.10 -14.90 -11.22
CA PHE A 312 4.87 -13.83 -10.26
C PHE A 312 5.60 -12.54 -10.66
N THR A 313 6.88 -12.65 -10.97
CA THR A 313 7.71 -11.49 -11.36
C THR A 313 7.20 -10.85 -12.64
N LEU A 314 6.90 -11.66 -13.67
CA LEU A 314 6.35 -11.16 -14.92
C LEU A 314 4.96 -10.53 -14.75
N ALA A 315 4.09 -11.18 -13.99
CA ALA A 315 2.76 -10.68 -13.68
C ALA A 315 2.84 -9.32 -12.98
N SER A 316 3.67 -9.20 -11.94
CA SER A 316 3.87 -7.96 -11.19
C SER A 316 4.42 -6.84 -12.05
N TRP A 317 5.36 -7.14 -12.94
CA TRP A 317 5.97 -6.16 -13.85
C TRP A 317 4.96 -5.61 -14.87
N PHE A 318 4.08 -6.47 -15.38
CA PHE A 318 3.13 -6.13 -16.43
C PHE A 318 1.71 -5.82 -15.93
N MET A 319 1.50 -5.76 -14.60
CA MET A 319 0.16 -5.64 -14.00
C MET A 319 -0.61 -4.44 -14.51
N PHE A 320 -0.02 -3.26 -14.46
CA PHE A 320 -0.69 -2.02 -14.81
C PHE A 320 -0.20 -1.46 -16.15
N PRO A 321 -1.11 -0.95 -17.01
CA PRO A 321 -0.74 -0.17 -18.18
C PRO A 321 -0.27 1.22 -17.77
N SER A 322 0.45 1.92 -18.67
CA SER A 322 0.69 3.35 -18.51
C SER A 322 -0.53 4.16 -18.96
N LEU A 323 -0.84 5.24 -18.25
CA LEU A 323 -1.77 6.28 -18.68
C LEU A 323 -1.02 7.33 -19.54
N PRO A 324 -1.73 8.13 -20.35
CA PRO A 324 -1.13 9.26 -21.05
C PRO A 324 -0.45 10.21 -20.06
N GLY A 325 0.87 10.39 -20.20
CA GLY A 325 1.67 11.25 -19.33
C GLY A 325 2.00 10.70 -17.94
N HIS A 326 1.41 9.59 -17.52
CA HIS A 326 1.66 9.00 -16.20
C HIS A 326 1.87 7.48 -16.29
N ASP A 327 2.92 7.00 -15.65
CA ASP A 327 3.21 5.57 -15.59
C ASP A 327 2.61 4.96 -14.32
N LEU A 328 1.61 4.09 -14.48
CA LEU A 328 0.96 3.38 -13.37
C LEU A 328 1.77 2.16 -12.88
N ARG A 329 2.96 1.92 -13.43
CA ARG A 329 3.77 0.79 -13.00
C ARG A 329 4.06 0.84 -11.52
N ILE A 330 4.01 -0.34 -10.91
CA ILE A 330 4.42 -0.52 -9.53
C ILE A 330 5.84 0.01 -9.35
N GLY A 331 6.06 0.85 -8.35
CA GLY A 331 7.38 1.38 -8.01
C GLY A 331 8.38 0.24 -7.73
N TRP A 332 9.64 0.43 -8.09
CA TRP A 332 10.67 -0.61 -7.97
C TRP A 332 10.85 -1.13 -6.54
N ILE A 333 10.63 -0.27 -5.52
CA ILE A 333 10.72 -0.66 -4.10
C ILE A 333 9.58 -1.62 -3.76
N THR A 334 8.34 -1.30 -4.15
CA THR A 334 7.16 -2.13 -3.93
C THR A 334 7.27 -3.46 -4.66
N LEU A 335 7.74 -3.43 -5.91
CA LEU A 335 7.99 -4.62 -6.71
C LEU A 335 9.05 -5.53 -6.05
N ALA A 336 10.18 -4.97 -5.63
CA ALA A 336 11.24 -5.70 -4.94
C ALA A 336 10.74 -6.29 -3.62
N THR A 337 9.99 -5.51 -2.83
CA THR A 337 9.38 -5.96 -1.57
C THR A 337 8.42 -7.13 -1.81
N GLY A 338 7.56 -7.05 -2.82
CA GLY A 338 6.66 -8.13 -3.20
C GLY A 338 7.40 -9.41 -3.60
N ILE A 339 8.39 -9.30 -4.48
CA ILE A 339 9.18 -10.45 -4.96
C ILE A 339 9.96 -11.10 -3.80
N ILE A 340 10.66 -10.30 -2.99
CA ILE A 340 11.42 -10.80 -1.84
C ILE A 340 10.49 -11.41 -0.79
N GLY A 341 9.36 -10.76 -0.49
CA GLY A 341 8.38 -11.25 0.48
C GLY A 341 7.78 -12.60 0.07
N VAL A 342 7.38 -12.73 -1.20
CA VAL A 342 6.88 -14.00 -1.75
C VAL A 342 7.96 -15.07 -1.76
N ALA A 343 9.20 -14.74 -2.16
CA ALA A 343 10.32 -15.67 -2.12
C ALA A 343 10.60 -16.17 -0.69
N LEU A 344 10.64 -15.26 0.30
CA LEU A 344 10.83 -15.63 1.71
C LEU A 344 9.69 -16.53 2.21
N THR A 345 8.45 -16.22 1.83
CA THR A 345 7.29 -17.02 2.23
C THR A 345 7.35 -18.44 1.68
N PHE A 346 7.54 -18.61 0.37
CA PHE A 346 7.42 -19.93 -0.28
C PHE A 346 8.73 -20.72 -0.39
N VAL A 347 9.90 -20.07 -0.36
CA VAL A 347 11.20 -20.78 -0.41
C VAL A 347 11.71 -21.10 1.00
N VAL A 348 11.44 -20.27 2.00
CA VAL A 348 11.97 -20.41 3.36
C VAL A 348 10.87 -20.74 4.37
N GLY A 349 9.84 -19.89 4.47
CA GLY A 349 8.82 -19.94 5.50
C GLY A 349 7.98 -21.21 5.44
N MET A 350 7.29 -21.44 4.33
CA MET A 350 6.41 -22.60 4.14
C MET A 350 7.12 -23.94 4.27
N PRO A 351 8.27 -24.17 3.61
CA PRO A 351 8.98 -25.44 3.76
C PRO A 351 9.48 -25.69 5.18
N SER A 352 9.88 -24.65 5.89
CA SER A 352 10.29 -24.73 7.30
C SER A 352 9.14 -25.18 8.18
N MET A 353 7.96 -24.56 8.03
CA MET A 353 6.77 -24.89 8.81
C MET A 353 6.24 -26.30 8.52
N VAL A 354 6.16 -26.68 7.25
CA VAL A 354 5.71 -28.03 6.88
C VAL A 354 6.64 -29.10 7.48
N ARG A 355 7.95 -28.89 7.42
CA ARG A 355 8.93 -29.81 8.05
C ARG A 355 8.77 -29.90 9.56
N THR A 356 8.56 -28.78 10.25
CA THR A 356 8.37 -28.76 11.71
C THR A 356 7.07 -29.46 12.10
N ARG A 357 6.00 -29.35 11.31
CA ARG A 357 4.72 -30.01 11.57
C ARG A 357 4.81 -31.54 11.49
N PHE A 358 5.63 -32.05 10.58
CA PHE A 358 5.81 -33.51 10.41
C PHE A 358 7.03 -34.05 11.16
N ALA A 359 7.79 -33.22 11.85
CA ALA A 359 8.82 -33.69 12.78
C ALA A 359 8.12 -34.36 13.98
N THR A 360 8.34 -35.64 14.14
CA THR A 360 7.87 -36.37 15.33
C THR A 360 8.47 -35.70 16.55
N PRO A 361 7.66 -35.27 17.52
CA PRO A 361 8.19 -34.67 18.74
C PRO A 361 8.95 -35.72 19.55
N THR A 362 10.27 -35.64 19.52
CA THR A 362 11.17 -36.42 20.40
C THR A 362 11.30 -35.79 21.78
N ILE A 363 10.53 -34.74 22.06
CA ILE A 363 10.60 -33.98 23.31
C ILE A 363 10.10 -34.85 24.46
N GLY A 364 10.98 -35.09 25.44
CA GLY A 364 10.67 -35.70 26.73
C GLY A 364 11.02 -37.18 26.88
N ARG A 365 11.65 -37.84 25.88
CA ARG A 365 12.06 -39.25 25.98
C ARG A 365 13.56 -39.46 25.90
N GLU A 366 14.35 -38.40 25.80
CA GLU A 366 15.83 -38.46 25.71
C GLU A 366 16.46 -39.17 26.89
N TRP A 367 15.79 -39.14 28.08
CA TRP A 367 16.20 -39.90 29.26
C TRP A 367 16.19 -41.42 29.06
N MET A 368 15.47 -41.91 28.05
CA MET A 368 15.44 -43.36 27.74
C MET A 368 16.69 -43.81 26.96
N ILE A 369 17.42 -42.93 26.31
CA ILE A 369 18.65 -43.26 25.62
C ILE A 369 19.70 -43.66 26.64
N GLY A 370 20.26 -44.85 26.48
CA GLY A 370 21.15 -45.45 27.45
C GLY A 370 20.46 -46.28 28.55
N SER A 371 19.10 -46.19 28.63
CA SER A 371 18.36 -47.05 29.61
C SER A 371 18.40 -48.50 29.19
N GLU A 372 18.48 -49.38 30.19
CA GLU A 372 18.42 -50.83 30.00
C GLU A 372 16.99 -51.35 30.07
N GLY A 373 16.73 -52.44 29.36
CA GLY A 373 15.44 -53.11 29.29
C GLY A 373 15.56 -54.57 28.93
N ALA A 374 14.44 -55.24 28.71
CA ALA A 374 14.42 -56.65 28.29
C ALA A 374 13.49 -56.83 27.08
N ALA A 375 13.85 -57.73 26.18
CA ALA A 375 13.01 -58.13 25.06
C ALA A 375 11.83 -58.96 25.54
N ILE A 376 10.59 -58.54 25.26
CA ILE A 376 9.37 -59.30 25.61
C ILE A 376 9.20 -60.49 24.65
N GLY A 377 9.58 -60.35 23.41
CA GLY A 377 9.63 -61.37 22.38
C GLY A 377 10.89 -61.20 21.54
N ALA A 378 11.15 -62.10 20.61
CA ALA A 378 12.28 -61.95 19.71
C ALA A 378 12.18 -60.63 18.90
N ILE A 379 13.28 -59.87 18.81
CA ILE A 379 13.41 -58.64 18.01
C ILE A 379 14.33 -58.95 16.84
N ASP A 380 13.75 -59.16 15.64
CA ASP A 380 14.48 -59.49 14.40
C ASP A 380 13.71 -59.00 13.15
N PRO A 381 14.00 -57.83 12.59
CA PRO A 381 14.62 -56.67 13.22
C PRO A 381 13.67 -55.90 14.13
N GLU A 382 12.38 -56.18 14.13
CA GLU A 382 11.34 -55.47 14.87
C GLU A 382 10.70 -56.39 15.95
N GLY A 383 10.35 -55.81 17.08
CA GLY A 383 9.73 -56.53 18.18
C GLY A 383 9.22 -55.60 19.27
N VAL A 384 9.08 -56.09 20.49
CA VAL A 384 8.63 -55.32 21.64
C VAL A 384 9.64 -55.48 22.78
N ALA A 385 10.08 -54.37 23.34
CA ALA A 385 10.93 -54.29 24.50
C ALA A 385 10.20 -53.68 25.68
N GLN A 386 10.52 -54.12 26.89
CA GLN A 386 10.14 -53.45 28.13
C GLN A 386 11.30 -52.57 28.60
N VAL A 387 11.06 -51.28 28.69
CA VAL A 387 12.01 -50.31 29.21
C VAL A 387 11.32 -49.57 30.35
N GLY A 388 11.84 -49.68 31.56
CA GLY A 388 11.14 -49.23 32.74
C GLY A 388 9.83 -50.05 32.96
N GLU A 389 8.76 -49.33 33.30
CA GLU A 389 7.42 -49.98 33.53
C GLU A 389 6.60 -50.11 32.24
N SER A 390 7.09 -49.62 31.09
CA SER A 390 6.31 -49.53 29.85
C SER A 390 6.83 -50.44 28.74
N LYS A 391 5.90 -50.93 27.91
CA LYS A 391 6.21 -51.73 26.72
C LYS A 391 6.34 -50.80 25.52
N TRP A 392 7.42 -50.96 24.76
CA TRP A 392 7.78 -50.12 23.59
C TRP A 392 7.99 -50.97 22.35
N ARG A 393 7.61 -50.46 21.19
CA ARG A 393 8.13 -51.04 19.96
C ARG A 393 9.64 -50.84 19.91
N ALA A 394 10.34 -51.90 19.56
CA ALA A 394 11.79 -51.88 19.47
C ALA A 394 12.25 -52.42 18.12
N ARG A 395 13.32 -51.86 17.61
CA ARG A 395 14.00 -52.31 16.40
C ARG A 395 15.47 -52.47 16.69
N THR A 396 16.03 -53.57 16.24
CA THR A 396 17.47 -53.83 16.31
C THR A 396 18.10 -53.91 14.93
N ASN A 397 19.42 -53.85 14.87
CA ASN A 397 20.16 -54.09 13.62
C ASN A 397 19.95 -55.56 13.18
N ARG A 398 19.73 -55.80 11.88
CA ARG A 398 19.58 -57.15 11.30
C ARG A 398 20.75 -58.08 11.60
N ALA A 399 21.93 -57.54 11.93
CA ALA A 399 23.12 -58.30 12.28
C ALA A 399 23.17 -58.71 13.75
N THR A 400 22.27 -58.21 14.59
CA THR A 400 22.23 -58.44 16.05
C THR A 400 20.82 -58.69 16.52
N PRO A 401 20.17 -59.81 16.11
CA PRO A 401 18.86 -60.18 16.60
C PRO A 401 18.93 -60.41 18.12
N ILE A 402 17.86 -60.02 18.83
CA ILE A 402 17.73 -60.17 20.30
C ILE A 402 16.70 -61.21 20.60
N ALA A 403 17.05 -62.24 21.38
CA ALA A 403 16.12 -63.30 21.79
C ALA A 403 15.16 -62.82 22.87
N ALA A 404 14.00 -63.49 22.99
CA ALA A 404 13.03 -63.19 24.02
C ALA A 404 13.64 -63.34 25.42
N GLY A 405 13.54 -62.35 26.26
CA GLY A 405 14.09 -62.30 27.61
C GLY A 405 15.50 -61.73 27.72
N ASP A 406 16.20 -61.51 26.62
CA ASP A 406 17.53 -60.90 26.63
C ASP A 406 17.51 -59.44 27.05
N ALA A 407 18.55 -59.06 27.79
CA ALA A 407 18.76 -57.68 28.18
C ALA A 407 19.23 -56.84 26.99
N LEU A 408 18.70 -55.64 26.89
CA LEU A 408 18.98 -54.70 25.81
C LEU A 408 19.19 -53.28 26.33
N ARG A 409 19.81 -52.45 25.53
CA ARG A 409 20.00 -51.01 25.78
C ARG A 409 19.40 -50.20 24.66
N VAL A 410 18.75 -49.07 25.01
CA VAL A 410 18.22 -48.10 24.05
C VAL A 410 19.36 -47.20 23.54
N ILE A 411 19.59 -47.20 22.22
CA ILE A 411 20.64 -46.41 21.60
C ILE A 411 20.09 -45.15 20.91
N ALA A 412 18.89 -45.22 20.39
CA ALA A 412 18.21 -44.07 19.76
C ALA A 412 16.69 -44.22 19.85
N ILE A 413 16.00 -43.14 19.55
CA ILE A 413 14.51 -43.09 19.51
C ILE A 413 14.09 -42.57 18.14
N ASP A 414 13.34 -43.39 17.41
CA ASP A 414 12.74 -43.01 16.13
C ASP A 414 11.21 -42.98 16.28
N GLY A 415 10.70 -41.76 16.58
CA GLY A 415 9.30 -41.54 16.86
C GLY A 415 8.76 -42.29 18.07
N VAL A 416 8.03 -43.39 17.85
CA VAL A 416 7.48 -44.28 18.90
C VAL A 416 8.22 -45.60 18.98
N THR A 417 9.27 -45.81 18.19
CA THR A 417 10.07 -47.04 18.16
C THR A 417 11.43 -46.74 18.77
N LEU A 418 11.86 -47.61 19.67
CA LEU A 418 13.20 -47.57 20.27
C LEU A 418 14.16 -48.35 19.39
N GLU A 419 15.30 -47.75 19.04
CA GLU A 419 16.43 -48.49 18.50
C GLU A 419 17.21 -49.10 19.68
N VAL A 420 17.37 -50.40 19.62
CA VAL A 420 17.97 -51.15 20.73
C VAL A 420 19.11 -52.03 20.27
N GLU A 421 20.06 -52.28 21.16
CA GLU A 421 21.15 -53.24 20.98
C GLU A 421 21.19 -54.23 22.15
N PRO A 422 21.67 -55.48 21.93
CA PRO A 422 21.89 -56.44 23.02
C PRO A 422 22.99 -55.93 23.96
N LEU A 423 22.84 -56.13 25.26
CA LEU A 423 23.87 -55.77 26.26
C LEU A 423 25.15 -56.59 26.11
N GLU A 424 25.00 -57.87 25.70
CA GLU A 424 26.13 -58.76 25.40
C GLU A 424 26.13 -59.08 23.90
N GLY A 425 27.26 -58.85 23.22
CA GLY A 425 27.41 -59.14 21.80
C GLY A 425 27.00 -58.02 20.86
N ALA A 426 26.86 -56.81 21.37
CA ALA A 426 26.64 -55.61 20.53
C ALA A 426 27.71 -55.47 19.44
N ALA A 427 27.28 -55.06 18.24
CA ALA A 427 28.22 -54.78 17.15
C ALA A 427 29.08 -53.58 17.56
N ARG A 428 30.38 -53.81 17.75
CA ARG A 428 31.33 -52.72 18.06
C ARG A 428 31.26 -51.65 17.00
N ASP A 429 31.09 -50.39 17.39
CA ASP A 429 31.12 -49.27 16.47
C ASP A 429 32.44 -49.24 15.71
N TYR A 430 32.42 -48.96 14.42
CA TYR A 430 33.59 -48.82 13.58
C TYR A 430 34.60 -47.80 14.13
N ARG A 431 34.14 -46.82 14.86
CA ARG A 431 34.96 -45.81 15.54
C ARG A 431 35.75 -46.39 16.72
N GLU A 432 35.18 -47.29 17.48
CA GLU A 432 35.87 -47.98 18.58
C GLU A 432 36.95 -48.94 18.09
N ARG A 433 36.76 -49.60 16.91
CA ARG A 433 37.78 -50.43 16.28
C ARG A 433 39.01 -49.62 15.87
N ARG A 434 38.80 -48.37 15.44
CA ARG A 434 39.89 -47.49 15.00
C ARG A 434 40.74 -47.02 16.19
N SER A 435 40.09 -46.66 17.30
CA SER A 435 40.78 -46.23 18.52
C SER A 435 41.56 -47.37 19.17
N SER A 436 40.99 -48.58 19.20
CA SER A 436 41.71 -49.77 19.74
C SER A 436 42.88 -50.24 18.87
N SER A 437 42.75 -50.11 17.53
CA SER A 437 43.91 -50.43 16.64
C SER A 437 45.02 -49.38 16.68
N GLU A 438 44.70 -48.09 16.94
CA GLU A 438 45.70 -47.07 17.17
C GLU A 438 46.39 -47.17 18.53
N SER A 439 45.68 -47.65 19.58
CA SER A 439 46.26 -47.88 20.89
C SER A 439 47.19 -49.11 20.89
N GLU A 440 46.82 -50.21 20.19
CA GLU A 440 47.67 -51.39 20.03
C GLU A 440 48.92 -51.11 19.16
N ALA A 441 48.83 -50.22 18.17
CA ALA A 441 49.95 -49.83 17.36
C ALA A 441 50.98 -48.96 18.14
N THR A 442 50.47 -48.16 19.09
CA THR A 442 51.34 -47.29 19.90
C THR A 442 52.09 -48.04 20.99
N ASP A 443 51.50 -49.10 21.56
CA ASP A 443 52.13 -49.98 22.56
C ASP A 443 53.18 -50.95 21.93
N ALA A 444 53.10 -51.19 20.60
CA ALA A 444 54.04 -52.05 19.90
C ALA A 444 55.35 -51.36 19.46
N GLU A 445 55.44 -50.05 19.56
CA GLU A 445 56.57 -49.20 19.08
C GLU A 445 57.48 -48.69 20.22
N THR A 446 57.38 -49.19 21.44
CA THR A 446 58.28 -48.79 22.51
C THR A 446 59.47 -49.79 22.56
N PRO A 447 60.67 -49.44 22.01
CA PRO A 447 61.84 -50.30 22.16
C PRO A 447 62.35 -50.22 23.60
N SER A 448 62.53 -51.39 24.25
CA SER A 448 63.23 -51.48 25.52
C SER A 448 64.71 -51.06 25.30
N ALA A 449 65.07 -49.88 25.83
CA ALA A 449 66.45 -49.49 26.00
C ALA A 449 66.96 -50.13 27.33
N GLY A 450 67.85 -51.11 27.18
CA GLY A 450 68.68 -51.60 28.21
C GLY A 450 69.96 -50.74 28.39
#